data_2070bdd2c210af3843397bc7828bd74a
#
_entry.id   2070bdd2c210af3843397bc7828bd74a
#
_cell.length_a   1.000
_cell.length_b   1.000
_cell.length_c   1.000
_cell.angle_alpha   90.00
_cell.angle_beta   90.00
_cell.angle_gamma   90.00
#
_symmetry.space_group_name_H-M   'P 1'
#
loop_
_entity.id
_entity.type
_entity.pdbx_description
1 polymer ?
#
loop_
_entity_poly.entity_id
_entity_poly.type
_entity_poly.pdbx_seq_one_letter_code
_entity_poly.pdbx_strand_id
1 'polypeptide(L)'
;MSDKRWPDWVYGEGEEPDYRFSLANERTFLAWLRTALALVAAGVAVDVVDLGMGEGVKRALAGVLLILGGLSSVLAWLRWSRSERAMRRGEPLPALGVAAMGITGALLVLTAVALLVVATR
;
A
#
# COMPACT_ATOMS: atom_id res chain seq x y z
N MET A 1 -16.87 29.04 -4.48
CA MET A 1 -15.51 29.29 -3.97
C MET A 1 -14.59 28.14 -4.33
N SER A 2 -13.55 28.40 -5.10
CA SER A 2 -12.62 27.35 -5.48
C SER A 2 -11.73 26.98 -4.31
N ASP A 3 -11.58 25.69 -4.07
CA ASP A 3 -10.69 25.17 -3.05
C ASP A 3 -9.25 25.18 -3.60
N LYS A 4 -8.34 25.79 -2.86
CA LYS A 4 -6.93 25.91 -3.26
C LYS A 4 -6.04 24.77 -2.80
N ARG A 5 -6.60 23.76 -2.13
CA ARG A 5 -5.83 22.61 -1.65
C ARG A 5 -5.40 21.74 -2.84
N TRP A 6 -4.22 21.16 -2.73
CA TRP A 6 -3.71 20.21 -3.71
C TRP A 6 -3.93 18.78 -3.21
N PRO A 7 -4.25 17.80 -4.05
CA PRO A 7 -4.38 17.90 -5.51
C PRO A 7 -5.73 18.47 -5.94
N ASP A 8 -5.70 19.30 -6.95
CA ASP A 8 -6.86 20.02 -7.44
C ASP A 8 -7.96 19.11 -7.98
N TRP A 9 -7.59 17.98 -8.61
CA TRP A 9 -8.58 17.04 -9.14
C TRP A 9 -9.39 16.35 -8.03
N VAL A 10 -8.92 16.41 -6.78
CA VAL A 10 -9.67 15.95 -5.61
C VAL A 10 -10.46 17.12 -5.00
N TYR A 11 -9.76 18.16 -4.60
CA TYR A 11 -10.35 19.25 -3.83
C TYR A 11 -11.13 20.25 -4.67
N GLY A 12 -10.89 20.30 -5.98
CA GLY A 12 -11.67 21.11 -6.91
C GLY A 12 -13.02 20.50 -7.25
N GLU A 13 -13.29 19.28 -6.82
CA GLU A 13 -14.53 18.55 -7.13
C GLU A 13 -15.56 18.67 -6.00
N GLY A 14 -16.83 18.81 -6.37
CA GLY A 14 -17.97 18.70 -5.47
C GLY A 14 -17.91 19.59 -4.23
N GLU A 15 -18.53 19.13 -3.18
CA GLU A 15 -18.62 19.81 -1.90
C GLU A 15 -17.75 19.16 -0.85
N GLU A 16 -17.41 19.91 0.19
CA GLU A 16 -16.68 19.40 1.35
C GLU A 16 -17.45 18.25 1.98
N PRO A 17 -16.89 17.04 2.09
CA PRO A 17 -17.58 15.95 2.77
C PRO A 17 -17.57 16.16 4.29
N ASP A 18 -18.42 15.38 4.99
CA ASP A 18 -18.37 15.35 6.45
C ASP A 18 -16.95 15.00 6.90
N TYR A 19 -16.38 15.78 7.82
CA TYR A 19 -15.01 15.60 8.28
C TYR A 19 -14.75 14.20 8.84
N ARG A 20 -15.77 13.52 9.38
CA ARG A 20 -15.64 12.15 9.92
C ARG A 20 -15.25 11.17 8.83
N PHE A 21 -15.82 11.32 7.64
CA PHE A 21 -15.49 10.45 6.50
C PHE A 21 -14.09 10.73 5.98
N SER A 22 -13.70 11.99 5.90
CA SER A 22 -12.35 12.37 5.50
C SER A 22 -11.29 11.87 6.49
N LEU A 23 -11.57 11.96 7.78
CA LEU A 23 -10.67 11.44 8.82
C LEU A 23 -10.57 9.91 8.75
N ALA A 24 -11.68 9.22 8.49
CA ALA A 24 -11.67 7.77 8.29
C ALA A 24 -10.83 7.38 7.08
N ASN A 25 -10.94 8.14 5.99
CA ASN A 25 -10.13 7.93 4.77
C ASN A 25 -8.64 8.13 5.08
N GLU A 26 -8.29 9.15 5.87
CA GLU A 26 -6.90 9.38 6.30
C GLU A 26 -6.36 8.24 7.15
N ARG A 27 -7.16 7.71 8.06
CA ARG A 27 -6.77 6.55 8.87
C ARG A 27 -6.44 5.35 8.00
N THR A 28 -7.27 5.10 7.00
CA THR A 28 -7.06 4.00 6.06
C THR A 28 -5.80 4.24 5.24
N PHE A 29 -5.58 5.46 4.77
CA PHE A 29 -4.36 5.85 4.05
C PHE A 29 -3.11 5.59 4.91
N LEU A 30 -3.13 6.01 6.17
CA LEU A 30 -2.01 5.81 7.08
C LEU A 30 -1.78 4.33 7.38
N ALA A 31 -2.86 3.53 7.46
CA ALA A 31 -2.74 2.08 7.63
C ALA A 31 -2.03 1.43 6.43
N TRP A 32 -2.37 1.85 5.21
CA TRP A 32 -1.70 1.39 4.00
C TRP A 32 -0.22 1.80 3.96
N LEU A 33 0.09 3.02 4.40
CA LEU A 33 1.48 3.48 4.51
C LEU A 33 2.28 2.68 5.53
N ARG A 34 1.65 2.27 6.63
CA ARG A 34 2.27 1.38 7.61
C ARG A 34 2.67 0.05 6.98
N THR A 35 1.76 -0.54 6.22
CA THR A 35 2.04 -1.79 5.50
C THR A 35 3.17 -1.60 4.50
N ALA A 36 3.14 -0.50 3.73
CA ALA A 36 4.18 -0.18 2.77
C ALA A 36 5.54 -0.01 3.46
N LEU A 37 5.58 0.71 4.56
CA LEU A 37 6.80 0.93 5.34
C LEU A 37 7.34 -0.38 5.89
N ALA A 38 6.46 -1.25 6.40
CA ALA A 38 6.86 -2.56 6.91
C ALA A 38 7.47 -3.43 5.80
N LEU A 39 6.91 -3.40 4.60
CA LEU A 39 7.44 -4.14 3.45
C LEU A 39 8.82 -3.61 3.03
N VAL A 40 8.98 -2.30 2.98
CA VAL A 40 10.27 -1.67 2.66
C VAL A 40 11.30 -2.00 3.73
N ALA A 41 10.94 -1.89 4.99
CA ALA A 41 11.84 -2.22 6.12
C ALA A 41 12.25 -3.69 6.08
N ALA A 42 11.32 -4.58 5.79
CA ALA A 42 11.60 -6.02 5.65
C ALA A 42 12.56 -6.28 4.48
N GLY A 43 12.37 -5.61 3.35
CA GLY A 43 13.24 -5.73 2.19
C GLY A 43 14.67 -5.29 2.50
N VAL A 44 14.82 -4.17 3.17
CA VAL A 44 16.13 -3.68 3.61
C VAL A 44 16.76 -4.64 4.61
N ALA A 45 15.97 -5.15 5.56
CA ALA A 45 16.47 -6.10 6.56
C ALA A 45 16.98 -7.38 5.91
N VAL A 46 16.26 -7.92 4.93
CA VAL A 46 16.68 -9.12 4.18
C VAL A 46 18.00 -8.87 3.47
N ASP A 47 18.19 -7.68 2.90
CA ASP A 47 19.41 -7.33 2.18
C ASP A 47 20.63 -7.22 3.11
N VAL A 48 20.42 -6.70 4.32
CA VAL A 48 21.49 -6.39 5.27
C VAL A 48 21.86 -7.57 6.16
N VAL A 49 20.86 -8.35 6.59
CA VAL A 49 21.06 -9.46 7.54
C VAL A 49 21.44 -10.73 6.78
N ASP A 50 22.42 -11.48 7.31
CA ASP A 50 22.76 -12.78 6.76
C ASP A 50 21.77 -13.83 7.29
N LEU A 51 20.90 -14.29 6.39
CA LEU A 51 19.86 -15.27 6.71
C LEU A 51 20.24 -16.70 6.28
N GLY A 52 21.48 -16.90 5.83
CA GLY A 52 21.93 -18.21 5.37
C GLY A 52 21.32 -18.62 4.02
N MET A 53 20.75 -17.67 3.30
CA MET A 53 20.22 -17.90 1.95
C MET A 53 21.30 -17.67 0.89
N GLY A 54 21.14 -18.29 -0.26
CA GLY A 54 21.95 -17.97 -1.43
C GLY A 54 21.77 -16.51 -1.83
N GLU A 55 22.80 -15.89 -2.38
CA GLU A 55 22.80 -14.48 -2.73
C GLU A 55 21.70 -14.12 -3.73
N GLY A 56 21.44 -14.99 -4.70
CA GLY A 56 20.38 -14.78 -5.68
C GLY A 56 18.99 -14.77 -5.05
N VAL A 57 18.71 -15.70 -4.14
CA VAL A 57 17.43 -15.78 -3.41
C VAL A 57 17.25 -14.56 -2.53
N LYS A 58 18.30 -14.17 -1.81
CA LYS A 58 18.30 -13.00 -0.94
C LYS A 58 17.96 -11.72 -1.72
N ARG A 59 18.61 -11.49 -2.85
CA ARG A 59 18.34 -10.32 -3.70
C ARG A 59 16.94 -10.34 -4.27
N ALA A 60 16.48 -11.51 -4.72
CA ALA A 60 15.12 -11.64 -5.25
C ALA A 60 14.08 -11.32 -4.18
N LEU A 61 14.23 -11.87 -2.99
CA LEU A 61 13.31 -11.63 -1.88
C LEU A 61 13.31 -10.16 -1.46
N ALA A 62 14.49 -9.59 -1.26
CA ALA A 62 14.62 -8.17 -0.92
C ALA A 62 13.99 -7.27 -1.99
N GLY A 63 14.27 -7.55 -3.25
CA GLY A 63 13.72 -6.80 -4.39
C GLY A 63 12.20 -6.87 -4.45
N VAL A 64 11.62 -8.04 -4.27
CA VAL A 64 10.16 -8.22 -4.28
C VAL A 64 9.52 -7.44 -3.14
N LEU A 65 10.09 -7.52 -1.94
CA LEU A 65 9.56 -6.78 -0.77
C LEU A 65 9.62 -5.26 -0.99
N LEU A 66 10.73 -4.76 -1.54
CA LEU A 66 10.88 -3.33 -1.83
C LEU A 66 9.87 -2.87 -2.89
N ILE A 67 9.69 -3.66 -3.95
CA ILE A 67 8.73 -3.35 -5.01
C ILE A 67 7.31 -3.35 -4.45
N LEU A 68 6.94 -4.35 -3.64
CA LEU A 68 5.62 -4.42 -3.01
C LEU A 68 5.39 -3.21 -2.10
N GLY A 69 6.41 -2.80 -1.35
CA GLY A 69 6.33 -1.60 -0.50
C GLY A 69 6.09 -0.34 -1.31
N GLY A 70 6.84 -0.15 -2.38
CA GLY A 70 6.69 0.97 -3.28
C GLY A 70 5.31 1.02 -3.94
N LEU A 71 4.87 -0.12 -4.47
CA LEU A 71 3.53 -0.23 -5.07
C LEU A 71 2.43 0.03 -4.05
N SER A 72 2.59 -0.47 -2.82
CA SER A 72 1.61 -0.24 -1.75
C SER A 72 1.51 1.25 -1.41
N SER A 73 2.61 1.99 -1.44
CA SER A 73 2.61 3.44 -1.23
C SER A 73 1.83 4.17 -2.32
N VAL A 74 2.07 3.81 -3.58
CA VAL A 74 1.35 4.39 -4.72
C VAL A 74 -0.14 4.08 -4.63
N LEU A 75 -0.49 2.82 -4.34
CA LEU A 75 -1.87 2.39 -4.18
C LEU A 75 -2.56 3.10 -3.01
N ALA A 76 -1.84 3.33 -1.91
CA ALA A 76 -2.35 4.07 -0.76
C ALA A 76 -2.77 5.48 -1.18
N TRP A 77 -1.93 6.18 -1.92
CA TRP A 77 -2.23 7.53 -2.38
C TRP A 77 -3.39 7.55 -3.39
N LEU A 78 -3.38 6.62 -4.34
CA LEU A 78 -4.45 6.51 -5.33
C LEU A 78 -5.79 6.21 -4.66
N ARG A 79 -5.79 5.29 -3.70
CA ARG A 79 -6.98 4.94 -2.95
C ARG A 79 -7.51 6.14 -2.17
N TRP A 80 -6.64 6.83 -1.45
CA TRP A 80 -7.00 8.02 -0.68
C TRP A 80 -7.64 9.07 -1.58
N SER A 81 -6.96 9.40 -2.69
CA SER A 81 -7.39 10.46 -3.57
C SER A 81 -8.71 10.13 -4.26
N ARG A 82 -8.90 8.88 -4.72
CA ARG A 82 -10.15 8.44 -5.33
C ARG A 82 -11.30 8.42 -4.34
N SER A 83 -11.05 7.95 -3.12
CA SER A 83 -12.08 7.92 -2.07
C SER A 83 -12.50 9.32 -1.66
N GLU A 84 -11.55 10.22 -1.48
CA GLU A 84 -11.84 11.61 -1.13
C GLU A 84 -12.63 12.31 -2.24
N ARG A 85 -12.23 12.12 -3.50
CA ARG A 85 -12.94 12.67 -4.65
C ARG A 85 -14.36 12.12 -4.75
N ALA A 86 -14.55 10.82 -4.56
CA ALA A 86 -15.87 10.19 -4.59
C ALA A 86 -16.78 10.75 -3.50
N MET A 87 -16.26 10.92 -2.28
CA MET A 87 -17.01 11.51 -1.17
C MET A 87 -17.42 12.96 -1.46
N ARG A 88 -16.54 13.75 -2.08
CA ARG A 88 -16.84 15.14 -2.44
C ARG A 88 -17.91 15.24 -3.55
N ARG A 89 -17.99 14.26 -4.43
CA ARG A 89 -18.97 14.20 -5.51
C ARG A 89 -20.26 13.51 -5.10
N GLY A 90 -20.32 12.93 -3.91
CA GLY A 90 -21.49 12.14 -3.49
C GLY A 90 -21.63 10.85 -4.27
N GLU A 91 -20.56 10.37 -4.89
CA GLU A 91 -20.53 9.12 -5.64
C GLU A 91 -20.24 7.94 -4.72
N PRO A 92 -20.61 6.70 -5.12
CA PRO A 92 -20.20 5.52 -4.39
C PRO A 92 -18.69 5.44 -4.32
N LEU A 93 -18.16 4.91 -3.19
CA LEU A 93 -16.72 4.72 -3.04
C LEU A 93 -16.20 3.71 -4.07
N PRO A 94 -15.00 3.94 -4.62
CA PRO A 94 -14.41 3.00 -5.57
C PRO A 94 -14.18 1.63 -4.95
N ALA A 95 -14.39 0.58 -5.75
CA ALA A 95 -14.10 -0.79 -5.33
C ALA A 95 -12.59 -1.03 -5.43
N LEU A 96 -11.91 -0.97 -4.31
CA LEU A 96 -10.45 -1.14 -4.24
C LEU A 96 -10.05 -2.50 -3.64
N GLY A 97 -11.01 -3.41 -3.50
CA GLY A 97 -10.78 -4.75 -3.00
C GLY A 97 -9.79 -5.55 -3.84
N VAL A 98 -9.72 -5.29 -5.15
CA VAL A 98 -8.78 -5.95 -6.06
C VAL A 98 -7.34 -5.67 -5.64
N ALA A 99 -7.01 -4.43 -5.28
CA ALA A 99 -5.66 -4.07 -4.81
C ALA A 99 -5.33 -4.78 -3.49
N ALA A 100 -6.29 -4.80 -2.55
CA ALA A 100 -6.12 -5.50 -1.28
C ALA A 100 -5.92 -7.01 -1.49
N MET A 101 -6.72 -7.61 -2.38
CA MET A 101 -6.60 -9.02 -2.74
C MET A 101 -5.23 -9.33 -3.37
N GLY A 102 -4.75 -8.45 -4.26
CA GLY A 102 -3.45 -8.60 -4.89
C GLY A 102 -2.30 -8.59 -3.89
N ILE A 103 -2.32 -7.65 -2.97
CA ILE A 103 -1.30 -7.54 -1.92
C ILE A 103 -1.36 -8.75 -0.98
N THR A 104 -2.57 -9.14 -0.57
CA THR A 104 -2.75 -10.31 0.29
C THR A 104 -2.23 -11.57 -0.40
N GLY A 105 -2.58 -11.77 -1.66
CA GLY A 105 -2.10 -12.91 -2.44
C GLY A 105 -0.59 -12.92 -2.55
N ALA A 106 0.02 -11.77 -2.83
CA ALA A 106 1.49 -11.65 -2.92
C ALA A 106 2.16 -11.98 -1.59
N LEU A 107 1.61 -11.50 -0.48
CA LEU A 107 2.14 -11.80 0.86
C LEU A 107 2.02 -13.30 1.20
N LEU A 108 0.90 -13.93 0.82
CA LEU A 108 0.72 -15.38 1.03
C LEU A 108 1.73 -16.18 0.22
N VAL A 109 1.97 -15.79 -1.04
CA VAL A 109 2.97 -16.46 -1.88
C VAL A 109 4.36 -16.30 -1.27
N LEU A 110 4.72 -15.08 -0.83
CA LEU A 110 6.00 -14.83 -0.18
C LEU A 110 6.14 -15.65 1.10
N THR A 111 5.08 -15.75 1.89
CA THR A 111 5.07 -16.56 3.10
C THR A 111 5.31 -18.03 2.77
N ALA A 112 4.62 -18.55 1.76
CA ALA A 112 4.79 -19.92 1.33
C ALA A 112 6.23 -20.20 0.85
N VAL A 113 6.80 -19.29 0.06
CA VAL A 113 8.17 -19.41 -0.41
C VAL A 113 9.16 -19.36 0.77
N ALA A 114 8.95 -18.45 1.70
CA ALA A 114 9.79 -18.32 2.88
C ALA A 114 9.76 -19.61 3.73
N LEU A 115 8.57 -20.16 3.94
CA LEU A 115 8.40 -21.42 4.68
C LEU A 115 9.09 -22.58 3.97
N LEU A 116 8.98 -22.65 2.65
CA LEU A 116 9.63 -23.68 1.86
C LEU A 116 11.15 -23.59 1.98
N VAL A 117 11.71 -22.40 1.88
CA VAL A 117 13.16 -22.16 2.04
C VAL A 117 13.62 -22.60 3.43
N VAL A 118 12.89 -22.22 4.48
CA VAL A 118 13.22 -22.60 5.86
C VAL A 118 13.13 -24.10 6.05
N ALA A 119 12.11 -24.75 5.48
CA ALA A 119 11.90 -26.19 5.63
C ALA A 119 12.93 -27.05 4.89
N THR A 120 13.50 -26.53 3.81
CA THR A 120 14.50 -27.23 2.99
C THR A 120 15.96 -26.90 3.34
N ARG A 121 16.14 -26.09 4.34
CA ARG A 121 17.41 -25.59 4.81
C ARG A 121 18.20 -26.60 5.64
#